data_2b82c23b51b9f3c301c015b17f89c03a
#
_entry.id   2b82c23b51b9f3c301c015b17f89c03a
#
_cell.length_a   1.000
_cell.length_b   1.000
_cell.length_c   1.000
_cell.angle_alpha   90.00
_cell.angle_beta   90.00
_cell.angle_gamma   90.00
#
_symmetry.space_group_name_H-M   'P 1'
#
loop_
_entity.id
_entity.type
_entity.pdbx_description
1 polymer ?
#
loop_
_entity_poly.entity_id
_entity_poly.type
_entity_poly.pdbx_seq_one_letter_code
_entity_poly.pdbx_strand_id
1 'polypeptide(L)'
;MSNNSRAGFATKFGAVLATAGSAVGLGNVWRFPYMTGHDGGAAFILVYIICVLMLGIPGMISEFIIGRHAGSNAARAYRRLASGKWWMLVGVMGAITSMIILGFYAVIAGWCLQYLYASLMGGISGDAAYVAEYFKEFTTDPFMPAVWTVAFIVLTHLVVVKGVRSGIEKVSNLLMPTLFILLIIIVIASCMLPGAWRGVDFLLNPDFSKMNHNVFLDALGQAFFSLSLGTACLCTYASYFKRSANLSKTACQIALIDMLVAILAGLMIFPAAFSVGINPDSGPSLIFITLPNVFHEAFGSMPVIGYVISVLFYMLLALAALTSTISMHEIGTSFLYEELHVLRRTGATIETVICSVIGIMCALSCGASDAFVFFGKSLLDCCDFFTAQILMPLGAFLTSILLGWIVPRRLVHREFTNSGTVSRHVWRIYLFAVRFVCPICIIAVFLHQAGVI
;
A
#
# COMPACT_ATOMS: atom_id res chain seq x y z
N MET A 1 -39.04 -1.36 0.26
CA MET A 1 -37.64 -1.20 -0.21
C MET A 1 -37.09 0.07 0.44
N SER A 2 -36.42 -0.04 1.58
CA SER A 2 -35.85 1.12 2.27
C SER A 2 -34.71 1.66 1.44
N ASN A 3 -34.82 2.93 1.08
CA ASN A 3 -33.80 3.71 0.39
C ASN A 3 -32.63 3.99 1.36
N ASN A 4 -31.93 2.92 1.81
CA ASN A 4 -30.74 3.04 2.63
C ASN A 4 -29.60 3.45 1.71
N SER A 5 -29.50 4.76 1.43
CA SER A 5 -28.36 5.30 0.71
C SER A 5 -27.09 4.97 1.52
N ARG A 6 -26.20 4.17 0.92
CA ARG A 6 -24.90 3.83 1.49
C ARG A 6 -24.19 5.10 1.96
N ALA A 7 -23.69 5.11 3.19
CA ALA A 7 -22.99 6.27 3.74
C ALA A 7 -21.76 6.58 2.89
N GLY A 8 -21.73 7.72 2.22
CA GLY A 8 -20.58 8.18 1.41
C GLY A 8 -19.70 9.13 2.19
N PHE A 9 -18.54 9.48 1.63
CA PHE A 9 -17.66 10.51 2.17
C PHE A 9 -18.38 11.86 2.29
N ALA A 10 -18.14 12.58 3.38
CA ALA A 10 -18.76 13.87 3.61
C ALA A 10 -18.19 14.93 2.66
N THR A 11 -16.87 14.95 2.48
CA THR A 11 -16.13 15.95 1.71
C THR A 11 -15.36 15.33 0.53
N LYS A 12 -15.09 16.14 -0.49
CA LYS A 12 -14.20 15.73 -1.61
C LYS A 12 -12.76 15.54 -1.12
N PHE A 13 -12.31 16.41 -0.22
CA PHE A 13 -10.96 16.34 0.34
C PHE A 13 -10.78 15.09 1.19
N GLY A 14 -11.74 14.78 2.08
CA GLY A 14 -11.74 13.56 2.88
C GLY A 14 -11.74 12.30 2.03
N ALA A 15 -12.50 12.28 0.91
CA ALA A 15 -12.46 11.16 -0.03
C ALA A 15 -11.08 10.97 -0.67
N VAL A 16 -10.41 12.06 -1.07
CA VAL A 16 -9.05 12.00 -1.62
C VAL A 16 -8.04 11.53 -0.58
N LEU A 17 -8.06 12.11 0.64
CA LEU A 17 -7.13 11.73 1.72
C LEU A 17 -7.33 10.28 2.18
N ALA A 18 -8.59 9.84 2.34
CA ALA A 18 -8.88 8.46 2.71
C ALA A 18 -8.40 7.47 1.64
N THR A 19 -8.63 7.79 0.35
CA THR A 19 -8.19 6.93 -0.75
C THR A 19 -6.67 7.03 -0.97
N ALA A 20 -6.04 8.21 -0.80
CA ALA A 20 -4.60 8.34 -0.82
C ALA A 20 -3.95 7.56 0.34
N GLY A 21 -4.55 7.57 1.54
CA GLY A 21 -4.10 6.77 2.68
C GLY A 21 -4.16 5.26 2.45
N SER A 22 -4.96 4.78 1.49
CA SER A 22 -4.92 3.37 1.08
C SER A 22 -3.73 3.02 0.19
N ALA A 23 -3.22 4.00 -0.56
CA ALA A 23 -2.03 3.84 -1.40
C ALA A 23 -0.75 4.10 -0.58
N VAL A 24 -0.75 5.18 0.21
CA VAL A 24 0.39 5.54 1.08
C VAL A 24 0.48 4.60 2.26
N GLY A 25 1.50 3.76 2.28
CA GLY A 25 1.73 2.76 3.33
C GLY A 25 3.19 2.40 3.50
N LEU A 26 3.45 1.25 4.12
CA LEU A 26 4.81 0.71 4.25
C LEU A 26 5.48 0.46 2.89
N GLY A 27 4.71 0.24 1.84
CA GLY A 27 5.21 0.07 0.49
C GLY A 27 6.02 1.27 -0.02
N ASN A 28 5.61 2.50 0.34
CA ASN A 28 6.31 3.73 -0.03
C ASN A 28 7.55 3.96 0.84
N VAL A 29 7.50 3.60 2.13
CA VAL A 29 8.57 3.89 3.09
C VAL A 29 9.62 2.78 3.14
N TRP A 30 9.26 1.58 2.74
CA TRP A 30 10.13 0.41 2.79
C TRP A 30 10.44 -0.15 1.40
N ARG A 31 9.41 -0.67 0.69
CA ARG A 31 9.63 -1.40 -0.57
C ARG A 31 10.19 -0.50 -1.67
N PHE A 32 9.66 0.71 -1.80
CA PHE A 32 10.12 1.65 -2.82
C PHE A 32 11.58 2.08 -2.62
N PRO A 33 12.05 2.49 -1.41
CA PRO A 33 13.45 2.77 -1.20
C PRO A 33 14.36 1.56 -1.44
N TYR A 34 13.96 0.37 -0.97
CA TYR A 34 14.69 -0.86 -1.25
C TYR A 34 14.89 -1.09 -2.75
N MET A 35 13.80 -1.07 -3.54
CA MET A 35 13.88 -1.25 -4.98
C MET A 35 14.68 -0.12 -5.66
N THR A 36 14.52 1.11 -5.20
CA THR A 36 15.30 2.26 -5.70
C THR A 36 16.80 2.04 -5.46
N GLY A 37 17.19 1.54 -4.29
CA GLY A 37 18.58 1.22 -3.96
C GLY A 37 19.17 0.13 -4.85
N HIS A 38 18.39 -0.94 -5.06
CA HIS A 38 18.77 -2.11 -5.87
C HIS A 38 18.83 -1.77 -7.37
N ASP A 39 17.86 -1.00 -7.89
CA ASP A 39 17.61 -0.83 -9.32
C ASP A 39 18.18 0.48 -9.92
N GLY A 40 19.13 1.12 -9.25
CA GLY A 40 19.91 2.22 -9.82
C GLY A 40 19.37 3.63 -9.57
N GLY A 41 18.66 3.84 -8.45
CA GLY A 41 18.36 5.19 -7.95
C GLY A 41 17.40 5.99 -8.82
N ALA A 42 17.81 7.19 -9.23
CA ALA A 42 16.99 8.12 -10.01
C ALA A 42 16.47 7.53 -11.33
N ALA A 43 17.19 6.62 -11.98
CA ALA A 43 16.74 5.97 -13.21
C ALA A 43 15.52 5.08 -12.96
N PHE A 44 15.52 4.28 -11.88
CA PHE A 44 14.35 3.51 -11.45
C PHE A 44 13.16 4.43 -11.15
N ILE A 45 13.37 5.55 -10.44
CA ILE A 45 12.31 6.51 -10.11
C ILE A 45 11.64 7.06 -11.37
N LEU A 46 12.41 7.42 -12.40
CA LEU A 46 11.86 7.90 -13.67
C LEU A 46 10.98 6.85 -14.34
N VAL A 47 11.44 5.59 -14.39
CA VAL A 47 10.66 4.48 -14.95
C VAL A 47 9.39 4.22 -14.12
N TYR A 48 9.51 4.25 -12.80
CA TYR A 48 8.35 4.11 -11.91
C TYR A 48 7.29 5.19 -12.16
N ILE A 49 7.69 6.46 -12.29
CA ILE A 49 6.78 7.56 -12.63
C ILE A 49 6.06 7.29 -13.97
N ILE A 50 6.78 6.84 -14.98
CA ILE A 50 6.20 6.48 -16.29
C ILE A 50 5.19 5.33 -16.12
N CYS A 51 5.53 4.29 -15.35
CA CYS A 51 4.63 3.17 -15.08
C CYS A 51 3.36 3.61 -14.33
N VAL A 52 3.47 4.49 -13.35
CA VAL A 52 2.32 5.06 -12.63
C VAL A 52 1.42 5.86 -13.60
N LEU A 53 1.99 6.65 -14.49
CA LEU A 53 1.21 7.45 -15.46
C LEU A 53 0.52 6.55 -16.50
N MET A 54 1.21 5.54 -17.04
CA MET A 54 0.73 4.71 -18.15
C MET A 54 -0.21 3.59 -17.69
N LEU A 55 0.02 3.02 -16.53
CA LEU A 55 -0.71 1.88 -16.00
C LEU A 55 -1.50 2.23 -14.72
N GLY A 56 -0.84 2.89 -13.78
CA GLY A 56 -1.39 3.21 -12.47
C GLY A 56 -2.67 4.03 -12.57
N ILE A 57 -2.58 5.21 -13.18
CA ILE A 57 -3.73 6.13 -13.30
C ILE A 57 -4.89 5.50 -14.10
N PRO A 58 -4.70 4.88 -15.27
CA PRO A 58 -5.78 4.19 -15.98
C PRO A 58 -6.40 3.04 -15.18
N GLY A 59 -5.58 2.26 -14.47
CA GLY A 59 -6.03 1.18 -13.57
C GLY A 59 -6.91 1.71 -12.44
N MET A 60 -6.46 2.76 -11.73
CA MET A 60 -7.22 3.43 -10.68
C MET A 60 -8.57 3.95 -11.17
N ILE A 61 -8.59 4.65 -12.31
CA ILE A 61 -9.83 5.16 -12.92
C ILE A 61 -10.78 4.00 -13.24
N SER A 62 -10.24 2.87 -13.70
CA SER A 62 -11.03 1.69 -14.00
C SER A 62 -11.74 1.14 -12.77
N GLU A 63 -11.04 0.94 -11.67
CA GLU A 63 -11.66 0.53 -10.41
C GLU A 63 -12.64 1.57 -9.87
N PHE A 64 -12.32 2.87 -10.00
CA PHE A 64 -13.24 3.95 -9.60
C PHE A 64 -14.55 3.95 -10.41
N ILE A 65 -14.49 3.69 -11.71
CA ILE A 65 -15.69 3.55 -12.54
C ILE A 65 -16.58 2.43 -12.04
N ILE A 66 -15.99 1.25 -11.75
CA ILE A 66 -16.72 0.09 -11.25
C ILE A 66 -17.39 0.41 -9.91
N GLY A 67 -16.63 0.90 -8.96
CA GLY A 67 -17.10 1.16 -7.60
C GLY A 67 -18.16 2.25 -7.54
N ARG A 68 -17.92 3.41 -8.18
CA ARG A 68 -18.86 4.53 -8.16
C ARG A 68 -20.17 4.23 -8.90
N HIS A 69 -20.06 3.51 -10.03
CA HIS A 69 -21.25 3.12 -10.79
C HIS A 69 -22.17 2.22 -9.98
N ALA A 70 -21.59 1.21 -9.34
CA ALA A 70 -22.34 0.21 -8.62
C ALA A 70 -22.82 0.66 -7.23
N GLY A 71 -22.03 1.48 -6.50
CA GLY A 71 -22.37 1.93 -5.15
C GLY A 71 -22.58 0.78 -4.17
N SER A 72 -21.77 -0.30 -4.28
CA SER A 72 -21.85 -1.53 -3.48
C SER A 72 -20.45 -2.12 -3.27
N ASN A 73 -20.30 -3.20 -2.48
CA ASN A 73 -19.04 -3.91 -2.37
C ASN A 73 -18.55 -4.39 -3.75
N ALA A 74 -17.28 -4.76 -3.84
CA ALA A 74 -16.64 -5.10 -5.10
C ALA A 74 -17.33 -6.31 -5.80
N ALA A 75 -17.71 -7.37 -5.08
CA ALA A 75 -18.34 -8.55 -5.68
C ALA A 75 -19.63 -8.19 -6.42
N ARG A 76 -20.49 -7.40 -5.77
CA ARG A 76 -21.72 -6.89 -6.39
C ARG A 76 -21.44 -5.89 -7.50
N ALA A 77 -20.39 -5.07 -7.35
CA ALA A 77 -20.03 -4.06 -8.33
C ALA A 77 -19.65 -4.71 -9.66
N TYR A 78 -18.78 -5.69 -9.65
CA TYR A 78 -18.41 -6.44 -10.86
C TYR A 78 -19.59 -7.16 -11.49
N ARG A 79 -20.44 -7.81 -10.68
CA ARG A 79 -21.65 -8.48 -11.16
C ARG A 79 -22.66 -7.54 -11.82
N ARG A 80 -22.78 -6.28 -11.35
CA ARG A 80 -23.72 -5.30 -11.92
C ARG A 80 -23.27 -4.73 -13.26
N LEU A 81 -21.96 -4.66 -13.52
CA LEU A 81 -21.43 -4.09 -14.74
C LEU A 81 -21.39 -5.09 -15.89
N ALA A 82 -21.32 -6.38 -15.61
CA ALA A 82 -21.25 -7.41 -16.62
C ALA A 82 -22.42 -8.39 -16.54
N SER A 83 -22.91 -8.85 -17.70
CA SER A 83 -24.06 -9.76 -17.80
C SER A 83 -23.80 -11.18 -17.29
N GLY A 84 -22.59 -11.50 -16.81
CA GLY A 84 -22.18 -12.84 -16.38
C GLY A 84 -21.93 -12.94 -14.87
N LYS A 85 -22.43 -14.01 -14.25
CA LYS A 85 -22.18 -14.32 -12.81
C LYS A 85 -20.69 -14.48 -12.49
N TRP A 86 -19.87 -14.87 -13.44
CA TRP A 86 -18.42 -15.10 -13.29
C TRP A 86 -17.64 -13.84 -12.90
N TRP A 87 -18.09 -12.66 -13.34
CA TRP A 87 -17.43 -11.40 -12.98
C TRP A 87 -17.53 -11.06 -11.49
N MET A 88 -18.51 -11.60 -10.79
CA MET A 88 -18.59 -11.52 -9.34
C MET A 88 -17.33 -12.09 -8.67
N LEU A 89 -16.76 -13.17 -9.24
CA LEU A 89 -15.57 -13.84 -8.69
C LEU A 89 -14.35 -12.92 -8.67
N VAL A 90 -14.23 -11.97 -9.61
CA VAL A 90 -13.13 -10.98 -9.60
C VAL A 90 -13.23 -10.09 -8.38
N GLY A 91 -14.41 -9.61 -8.04
CA GLY A 91 -14.62 -8.80 -6.84
C GLY A 91 -14.48 -9.60 -5.55
N VAL A 92 -14.88 -10.87 -5.53
CA VAL A 92 -14.66 -11.81 -4.41
C VAL A 92 -13.16 -12.05 -4.23
N MET A 93 -12.44 -12.33 -5.32
CA MET A 93 -10.99 -12.51 -5.31
C MET A 93 -10.29 -11.28 -4.73
N GLY A 94 -10.67 -10.05 -5.16
CA GLY A 94 -10.11 -8.83 -4.59
C GLY A 94 -10.37 -8.68 -3.09
N ALA A 95 -11.57 -9.03 -2.60
CA ALA A 95 -11.88 -9.00 -1.17
C ALA A 95 -11.04 -10.02 -0.39
N ILE A 96 -10.92 -11.25 -0.88
CA ILE A 96 -10.08 -12.29 -0.26
C ILE A 96 -8.60 -11.87 -0.27
N THR A 97 -8.12 -11.31 -1.38
CA THR A 97 -6.77 -10.77 -1.49
C THR A 97 -6.51 -9.74 -0.39
N SER A 98 -7.44 -8.80 -0.19
CA SER A 98 -7.31 -7.78 0.88
C SER A 98 -7.31 -8.37 2.28
N MET A 99 -8.11 -9.42 2.55
CA MET A 99 -8.12 -10.13 3.84
C MET A 99 -6.77 -10.80 4.12
N ILE A 100 -6.21 -11.49 3.12
CA ILE A 100 -4.91 -12.14 3.25
C ILE A 100 -3.81 -11.10 3.46
N ILE A 101 -3.82 -10.00 2.66
CA ILE A 101 -2.85 -8.92 2.83
C ILE A 101 -2.97 -8.31 4.23
N LEU A 102 -4.16 -7.98 4.70
CA LEU A 102 -4.35 -7.44 6.05
C LEU A 102 -3.75 -8.36 7.12
N GLY A 103 -3.93 -9.68 6.98
CA GLY A 103 -3.39 -10.67 7.92
C GLY A 103 -1.86 -10.58 8.04
N PHE A 104 -1.12 -10.76 6.94
CA PHE A 104 0.35 -10.73 7.01
C PHE A 104 0.93 -9.32 7.18
N TYR A 105 0.30 -8.31 6.58
CA TYR A 105 0.72 -6.92 6.72
C TYR A 105 0.62 -6.41 8.15
N ALA A 106 -0.39 -6.88 8.91
CA ALA A 106 -0.54 -6.56 10.33
C ALA A 106 0.59 -7.10 11.19
N VAL A 107 1.32 -8.15 10.76
CA VAL A 107 2.53 -8.63 11.44
C VAL A 107 3.60 -7.57 11.38
N ILE A 108 3.91 -7.06 10.19
CA ILE A 108 4.93 -6.02 10.00
C ILE A 108 4.50 -4.71 10.68
N ALA A 109 3.20 -4.38 10.62
CA ALA A 109 2.64 -3.23 11.32
C ALA A 109 2.75 -3.38 12.86
N GLY A 110 2.57 -4.59 13.37
CA GLY A 110 2.80 -4.93 14.76
C GLY A 110 4.26 -4.76 15.18
N TRP A 111 5.21 -5.14 14.30
CA TRP A 111 6.64 -4.87 14.51
C TRP A 111 6.92 -3.36 14.59
N CYS A 112 6.25 -2.54 13.78
CA CYS A 112 6.37 -1.08 13.88
C CYS A 112 5.89 -0.56 15.25
N LEU A 113 4.82 -1.13 15.83
CA LEU A 113 4.38 -0.76 17.19
C LEU A 113 5.38 -1.18 18.26
N GLN A 114 5.93 -2.40 18.17
CA GLN A 114 6.97 -2.85 19.07
C GLN A 114 8.19 -1.93 19.04
N TYR A 115 8.63 -1.57 17.83
CA TYR A 115 9.78 -0.68 17.67
C TYR A 115 9.49 0.76 18.10
N LEU A 116 8.26 1.24 17.94
CA LEU A 116 7.84 2.51 18.52
C LEU A 116 7.89 2.46 20.04
N TYR A 117 7.37 1.40 20.65
CA TYR A 117 7.43 1.20 22.10
C TYR A 117 8.87 1.12 22.60
N ALA A 118 9.71 0.32 21.97
CA ALA A 118 11.11 0.18 22.33
C ALA A 118 11.90 1.49 22.13
N SER A 119 11.62 2.26 21.07
CA SER A 119 12.23 3.60 20.89
C SER A 119 11.85 4.57 22.00
N LEU A 120 10.57 4.57 22.42
CA LEU A 120 10.10 5.40 23.54
C LEU A 120 10.78 5.04 24.86
N MET A 121 11.13 3.76 25.06
CA MET A 121 11.85 3.27 26.24
C MET A 121 13.37 3.39 26.13
N GLY A 122 13.90 3.90 24.99
CA GLY A 122 15.33 4.02 24.75
C GLY A 122 16.05 2.69 24.47
N GLY A 123 15.29 1.62 24.15
CA GLY A 123 15.81 0.26 24.01
C GLY A 123 16.37 -0.12 22.63
N ILE A 124 16.34 0.77 21.63
CA ILE A 124 16.84 0.49 20.27
C ILE A 124 18.12 1.29 19.97
N SER A 125 18.81 1.81 20.97
CA SER A 125 20.10 2.48 20.80
C SER A 125 21.25 1.50 21.04
N GLY A 126 21.88 1.02 19.96
CA GLY A 126 23.00 0.11 20.04
C GLY A 126 23.68 -0.04 18.69
N ASP A 127 24.75 -0.84 18.64
CA ASP A 127 25.43 -1.16 17.38
C ASP A 127 24.60 -2.10 16.49
N ALA A 128 25.05 -2.31 15.27
CA ALA A 128 24.35 -3.14 14.28
C ALA A 128 24.10 -4.58 14.76
N ALA A 129 25.03 -5.14 15.56
CA ALA A 129 24.93 -6.49 16.10
C ALA A 129 23.81 -6.57 17.16
N TYR A 130 23.72 -5.60 18.05
CA TYR A 130 22.66 -5.51 19.05
C TYR A 130 21.27 -5.38 18.38
N VAL A 131 21.13 -4.49 17.39
CA VAL A 131 19.85 -4.28 16.69
C VAL A 131 19.43 -5.54 15.91
N ALA A 132 20.37 -6.26 15.29
CA ALA A 132 20.08 -7.50 14.59
C ALA A 132 19.65 -8.62 15.55
N GLU A 133 20.32 -8.76 16.70
CA GLU A 133 19.93 -9.72 17.75
C GLU A 133 18.56 -9.39 18.34
N TYR A 134 18.31 -8.12 18.68
CA TYR A 134 17.00 -7.65 19.14
C TYR A 134 15.87 -8.01 18.16
N PHE A 135 16.08 -7.77 16.86
CA PHE A 135 15.10 -8.12 15.83
C PHE A 135 14.85 -9.63 15.78
N LYS A 136 15.92 -10.43 15.81
CA LYS A 136 15.85 -11.88 15.79
C LYS A 136 15.12 -12.42 17.03
N GLU A 137 15.51 -12.01 18.22
CA GLU A 137 14.85 -12.40 19.48
C GLU A 137 13.37 -12.07 19.46
N PHE A 138 13.01 -10.86 19.02
CA PHE A 138 11.63 -10.45 18.92
C PHE A 138 10.85 -11.29 17.89
N THR A 139 11.36 -11.50 16.68
CA THR A 139 10.62 -12.20 15.61
C THR A 139 10.48 -13.69 15.85
N THR A 140 11.39 -14.29 16.63
CA THR A 140 11.34 -15.71 17.03
C THR A 140 10.54 -15.96 18.31
N ASP A 141 10.15 -14.92 19.03
CA ASP A 141 9.26 -15.06 20.20
C ASP A 141 7.85 -15.51 19.73
N PRO A 142 7.26 -16.57 20.34
CA PRO A 142 5.95 -17.07 19.91
C PRO A 142 4.77 -16.17 20.31
N PHE A 143 4.94 -15.27 21.29
CA PHE A 143 3.85 -14.48 21.84
C PHE A 143 3.87 -13.01 21.41
N MET A 144 5.01 -12.36 21.54
CA MET A 144 5.11 -10.91 21.35
C MET A 144 4.73 -10.43 19.94
N PRO A 145 5.23 -11.03 18.83
CA PRO A 145 4.80 -10.64 17.50
C PRO A 145 3.30 -10.85 17.28
N ALA A 146 2.74 -11.96 17.80
CA ALA A 146 1.32 -12.25 17.69
C ALA A 146 0.46 -11.23 18.47
N VAL A 147 0.87 -10.86 19.69
CA VAL A 147 0.18 -9.85 20.51
C VAL A 147 0.16 -8.50 19.79
N TRP A 148 1.30 -8.03 19.29
CA TRP A 148 1.36 -6.76 18.56
C TRP A 148 0.59 -6.78 17.25
N THR A 149 0.58 -7.92 16.54
CA THR A 149 -0.24 -8.12 15.34
C THR A 149 -1.73 -7.96 15.65
N VAL A 150 -2.23 -8.66 16.66
CA VAL A 150 -3.63 -8.56 17.08
C VAL A 150 -3.95 -7.16 17.59
N ALA A 151 -3.07 -6.55 18.38
CA ALA A 151 -3.24 -5.19 18.86
C ALA A 151 -3.41 -4.20 17.69
N PHE A 152 -2.60 -4.36 16.61
CA PHE A 152 -2.70 -3.49 15.44
C PHE A 152 -4.01 -3.72 14.67
N ILE A 153 -4.45 -4.96 14.50
CA ILE A 153 -5.74 -5.28 13.86
C ILE A 153 -6.90 -4.72 14.69
N VAL A 154 -6.84 -4.83 16.01
CA VAL A 154 -7.86 -4.24 16.91
C VAL A 154 -7.88 -2.72 16.80
N LEU A 155 -6.72 -2.06 16.74
CA LEU A 155 -6.64 -0.61 16.51
C LEU A 155 -7.31 -0.22 15.19
N THR A 156 -7.06 -0.98 14.13
CA THR A 156 -7.71 -0.81 12.82
C THR A 156 -9.23 -1.01 12.92
N HIS A 157 -9.68 -2.06 13.60
CA HIS A 157 -11.09 -2.35 13.85
C HIS A 157 -11.82 -1.20 14.52
N LEU A 158 -11.22 -0.61 15.56
CA LEU A 158 -11.82 0.52 16.31
C LEU A 158 -12.10 1.75 15.42
N VAL A 159 -11.35 1.90 14.34
CA VAL A 159 -11.60 2.94 13.33
C VAL A 159 -12.73 2.53 12.38
N VAL A 160 -12.63 1.31 11.80
CA VAL A 160 -13.54 0.86 10.74
C VAL A 160 -14.96 0.65 11.26
N VAL A 161 -15.13 0.13 12.48
CA VAL A 161 -16.44 -0.10 13.09
C VAL A 161 -17.28 1.16 13.23
N LYS A 162 -16.63 2.33 13.35
CA LYS A 162 -17.30 3.64 13.43
C LYS A 162 -17.90 4.10 12.09
N GLY A 163 -17.57 3.42 10.99
CA GLY A 163 -18.08 3.69 9.65
C GLY A 163 -17.24 4.67 8.84
N VAL A 164 -17.70 4.94 7.60
CA VAL A 164 -16.91 5.69 6.61
C VAL A 164 -16.68 7.14 7.04
N ARG A 165 -17.72 7.87 7.47
CA ARG A 165 -17.59 9.29 7.82
C ARG A 165 -16.93 9.54 9.17
N SER A 166 -17.42 8.85 10.20
CA SER A 166 -17.01 9.08 11.60
C SER A 166 -15.74 8.31 12.01
N GLY A 167 -15.40 7.28 11.26
CA GLY A 167 -14.17 6.49 11.44
C GLY A 167 -13.16 6.83 10.36
N ILE A 168 -13.29 6.23 9.19
CA ILE A 168 -12.30 6.25 8.11
C ILE A 168 -11.94 7.69 7.69
N GLU A 169 -12.91 8.49 7.24
CA GLU A 169 -12.66 9.86 6.75
C GLU A 169 -12.06 10.75 7.85
N LYS A 170 -12.63 10.70 9.07
CA LYS A 170 -12.16 11.53 10.18
C LYS A 170 -10.72 11.18 10.56
N VAL A 171 -10.40 9.90 10.65
CA VAL A 171 -9.06 9.43 11.02
C VAL A 171 -8.07 9.71 9.89
N SER A 172 -8.41 9.46 8.63
CA SER A 172 -7.53 9.76 7.50
C SER A 172 -7.23 11.26 7.36
N ASN A 173 -8.21 12.14 7.65
CA ASN A 173 -8.01 13.59 7.66
C ASN A 173 -7.01 14.06 8.74
N LEU A 174 -6.82 13.29 9.80
CA LEU A 174 -5.82 13.55 10.84
C LEU A 174 -4.48 12.88 10.48
N LEU A 175 -4.52 11.58 10.15
CA LEU A 175 -3.30 10.77 9.96
C LEU A 175 -2.48 11.22 8.76
N MET A 176 -3.11 11.53 7.62
CA MET A 176 -2.37 11.87 6.40
C MET A 176 -1.54 13.17 6.53
N PRO A 177 -2.09 14.32 7.01
CA PRO A 177 -1.27 15.50 7.26
C PRO A 177 -0.19 15.27 8.31
N THR A 178 -0.49 14.53 9.39
CA THR A 178 0.49 14.18 10.42
C THR A 178 1.65 13.38 9.83
N LEU A 179 1.35 12.38 9.00
CA LEU A 179 2.36 11.58 8.28
C LEU A 179 3.26 12.47 7.42
N PHE A 180 2.69 13.41 6.66
CA PHE A 180 3.48 14.34 5.85
C PHE A 180 4.39 15.23 6.69
N ILE A 181 3.90 15.75 7.81
CA ILE A 181 4.70 16.60 8.72
C ILE A 181 5.86 15.79 9.29
N LEU A 182 5.61 14.59 9.80
CA LEU A 182 6.66 13.70 10.32
C LEU A 182 7.70 13.37 9.24
N LEU A 183 7.24 13.02 8.06
CA LEU A 183 8.12 12.69 6.94
C LEU A 183 9.02 13.88 6.57
N ILE A 184 8.48 15.09 6.48
CA ILE A 184 9.27 16.29 6.18
C ILE A 184 10.29 16.57 7.28
N ILE A 185 9.93 16.44 8.56
CA ILE A 185 10.86 16.65 9.68
C ILE A 185 12.05 15.70 9.56
N ILE A 186 11.80 14.40 9.32
CA ILE A 186 12.86 13.39 9.22
C ILE A 186 13.70 13.60 7.95
N VAL A 187 13.08 13.99 6.82
CA VAL A 187 13.79 14.33 5.58
C VAL A 187 14.77 15.48 5.81
N ILE A 188 14.32 16.55 6.48
CA ILE A 188 15.20 17.69 6.80
C ILE A 188 16.37 17.23 7.67
N ALA A 189 16.09 16.46 8.74
CA ALA A 189 17.12 15.94 9.62
C ALA A 189 18.15 15.07 8.85
N SER A 190 17.68 14.18 7.97
CA SER A 190 18.55 13.32 7.15
C SER A 190 19.41 14.11 6.15
N CYS A 191 18.83 15.12 5.50
CA CYS A 191 19.54 15.95 4.52
C CYS A 191 20.56 16.92 5.16
N MET A 192 20.44 17.20 6.46
CA MET A 192 21.42 18.04 7.19
C MET A 192 22.67 17.27 7.66
N LEU A 193 22.71 15.96 7.51
CA LEU A 193 23.86 15.14 7.91
C LEU A 193 25.10 15.39 7.03
N PRO A 194 26.31 15.33 7.60
CA PRO A 194 27.54 15.38 6.82
C PRO A 194 27.60 14.25 5.78
N GLY A 195 27.84 14.59 4.52
CA GLY A 195 27.87 13.59 3.43
C GLY A 195 26.52 13.20 2.84
N ALA A 196 25.41 13.69 3.36
CA ALA A 196 24.04 13.44 2.90
C ALA A 196 23.83 13.74 1.40
N TRP A 197 24.58 14.68 0.83
CA TRP A 197 24.50 15.06 -0.58
C TRP A 197 24.65 13.87 -1.54
N ARG A 198 25.47 12.89 -1.21
CA ARG A 198 25.63 11.66 -2.02
C ARG A 198 24.29 10.91 -2.19
N GLY A 199 23.49 10.81 -1.13
CA GLY A 199 22.17 10.19 -1.16
C GLY A 199 21.16 11.02 -1.96
N VAL A 200 21.23 12.35 -1.87
CA VAL A 200 20.40 13.25 -2.68
C VAL A 200 20.75 13.10 -4.17
N ASP A 201 22.05 13.11 -4.50
CA ASP A 201 22.56 12.94 -5.86
C ASP A 201 22.12 11.59 -6.46
N PHE A 202 22.22 10.51 -5.68
CA PHE A 202 21.75 9.17 -6.08
C PHE A 202 20.27 9.14 -6.45
N LEU A 203 19.42 9.93 -5.77
CA LEU A 203 17.98 10.00 -6.04
C LEU A 203 17.61 10.96 -7.17
N LEU A 204 18.44 11.94 -7.49
CA LEU A 204 18.10 13.01 -8.45
C LEU A 204 18.92 12.93 -9.75
N ASN A 205 20.06 12.27 -9.74
CA ASN A 205 20.93 12.15 -10.90
C ASN A 205 20.81 10.73 -11.53
N PRO A 206 20.09 10.57 -12.64
CA PRO A 206 19.79 9.25 -13.20
C PRO A 206 21.01 8.65 -13.91
N ASP A 207 21.44 7.48 -13.46
CA ASP A 207 22.45 6.64 -14.13
C ASP A 207 21.75 5.56 -14.97
N PHE A 208 21.61 5.82 -16.26
CA PHE A 208 20.98 4.89 -17.20
C PHE A 208 21.86 3.68 -17.56
N SER A 209 23.13 3.62 -17.13
CA SER A 209 24.02 2.49 -17.40
C SER A 209 23.54 1.20 -16.70
N LYS A 210 22.79 1.35 -15.60
CA LYS A 210 22.20 0.24 -14.82
C LYS A 210 20.83 -0.20 -15.32
N MET A 211 20.27 0.51 -16.31
CA MET A 211 18.96 0.20 -16.86
C MET A 211 18.97 -1.11 -17.64
N ASN A 212 18.11 -2.03 -17.24
CA ASN A 212 17.86 -3.28 -17.93
C ASN A 212 16.34 -3.58 -17.92
N HIS A 213 15.93 -4.69 -18.54
CA HIS A 213 14.52 -5.09 -18.60
C HIS A 213 13.94 -5.40 -17.20
N ASN A 214 14.76 -5.92 -16.26
CA ASN A 214 14.31 -6.22 -14.90
C ASN A 214 13.88 -4.94 -14.17
N VAL A 215 14.69 -3.87 -14.24
CA VAL A 215 14.37 -2.56 -13.63
C VAL A 215 13.01 -2.03 -14.11
N PHE A 216 12.70 -2.21 -15.40
CA PHE A 216 11.39 -1.80 -15.93
C PHE A 216 10.25 -2.65 -15.35
N LEU A 217 10.43 -3.97 -15.25
CA LEU A 217 9.40 -4.88 -14.74
C LEU A 217 9.22 -4.72 -13.22
N ASP A 218 10.31 -4.46 -12.50
CA ASP A 218 10.29 -4.16 -11.08
C ASP A 218 9.57 -2.84 -10.77
N ALA A 219 9.86 -1.80 -11.55
CA ALA A 219 9.16 -0.51 -11.46
C ALA A 219 7.65 -0.65 -11.78
N LEU A 220 7.31 -1.50 -12.75
CA LEU A 220 5.94 -1.81 -13.09
C LEU A 220 5.22 -2.54 -11.96
N GLY A 221 5.85 -3.56 -11.38
CA GLY A 221 5.37 -4.29 -10.19
C GLY A 221 5.19 -3.37 -8.99
N GLN A 222 6.15 -2.46 -8.75
CA GLN A 222 6.06 -1.47 -7.69
C GLN A 222 4.89 -0.50 -7.89
N ALA A 223 4.61 -0.06 -9.12
CA ALA A 223 3.46 0.79 -9.41
C ALA A 223 2.12 0.09 -9.14
N PHE A 224 2.00 -1.22 -9.41
CA PHE A 224 0.83 -2.02 -9.05
C PHE A 224 0.62 -2.08 -7.54
N PHE A 225 1.69 -2.42 -6.84
CA PHE A 225 1.65 -2.60 -5.39
C PHE A 225 1.35 -1.30 -4.66
N SER A 226 2.07 -0.21 -4.99
CA SER A 226 1.91 1.10 -4.34
C SER A 226 0.50 1.64 -4.47
N LEU A 227 -0.11 1.53 -5.66
CA LEU A 227 -1.47 2.03 -5.91
C LEU A 227 -2.57 1.04 -5.54
N SER A 228 -2.25 -0.11 -4.91
CA SER A 228 -3.20 -1.13 -4.47
C SER A 228 -4.14 -1.62 -5.59
N LEU A 229 -3.64 -1.72 -6.82
CA LEU A 229 -4.44 -2.16 -7.96
C LEU A 229 -4.77 -3.65 -7.88
N GLY A 230 -6.01 -4.02 -8.25
CA GLY A 230 -6.46 -5.41 -8.24
C GLY A 230 -6.93 -5.94 -6.90
N THR A 231 -6.78 -5.18 -5.80
CA THR A 231 -7.20 -5.56 -4.45
C THR A 231 -8.68 -5.27 -4.16
N ALA A 232 -9.42 -4.73 -5.12
CA ALA A 232 -10.76 -4.15 -4.92
C ALA A 232 -10.81 -2.95 -3.95
N CYS A 233 -9.68 -2.42 -3.51
CA CYS A 233 -9.57 -1.29 -2.60
C CYS A 233 -10.19 -0.04 -3.22
N LEU A 234 -9.67 0.35 -4.37
CA LEU A 234 -10.10 1.55 -5.07
C LEU A 234 -11.57 1.45 -5.51
N CYS A 235 -12.02 0.25 -5.90
CA CYS A 235 -13.42 -0.04 -6.21
C CYS A 235 -14.30 0.18 -4.97
N THR A 236 -13.91 -0.34 -3.81
CA THR A 236 -14.66 -0.19 -2.56
C THR A 236 -14.75 1.27 -2.14
N TYR A 237 -13.63 2.01 -2.16
CA TYR A 237 -13.60 3.44 -1.80
C TYR A 237 -14.41 4.29 -2.78
N ALA A 238 -14.31 4.02 -4.08
CA ALA A 238 -15.09 4.72 -5.10
C ALA A 238 -16.59 4.49 -4.96
N SER A 239 -17.03 3.39 -4.36
CA SER A 239 -18.45 3.16 -4.06
C SER A 239 -19.03 4.14 -3.05
N TYR A 240 -18.17 4.85 -2.30
CA TYR A 240 -18.51 5.93 -1.37
C TYR A 240 -18.39 7.33 -1.98
N PHE A 241 -17.91 7.45 -3.22
CA PHE A 241 -17.75 8.74 -3.91
C PHE A 241 -19.10 9.32 -4.30
N LYS A 242 -19.19 10.65 -4.21
CA LYS A 242 -20.34 11.38 -4.77
C LYS A 242 -20.36 11.27 -6.29
N ARG A 243 -21.55 11.25 -6.90
CA ARG A 243 -21.70 11.23 -8.37
C ARG A 243 -21.00 12.41 -9.07
N SER A 244 -20.86 13.54 -8.39
CA SER A 244 -20.18 14.74 -8.89
C SER A 244 -18.64 14.67 -8.81
N ALA A 245 -18.06 13.61 -8.23
CA ALA A 245 -16.60 13.47 -8.14
C ALA A 245 -15.96 13.26 -9.53
N ASN A 246 -14.93 14.02 -9.83
CA ASN A 246 -14.16 13.83 -11.08
C ASN A 246 -13.13 12.74 -10.87
N LEU A 247 -13.36 11.55 -11.44
CA LEU A 247 -12.54 10.37 -11.23
C LEU A 247 -11.11 10.55 -11.72
N SER A 248 -10.93 11.15 -12.91
CA SER A 248 -9.60 11.39 -13.48
C SER A 248 -8.77 12.31 -12.61
N LYS A 249 -9.38 13.44 -12.15
CA LYS A 249 -8.70 14.37 -11.24
C LYS A 249 -8.35 13.71 -9.92
N THR A 250 -9.27 12.92 -9.36
CA THR A 250 -9.05 12.19 -8.10
C THR A 250 -7.91 11.16 -8.25
N ALA A 251 -7.89 10.38 -9.33
CA ALA A 251 -6.82 9.43 -9.59
C ALA A 251 -5.44 10.11 -9.71
N CYS A 252 -5.36 11.20 -10.49
CA CYS A 252 -4.11 11.97 -10.59
C CYS A 252 -3.65 12.55 -9.24
N GLN A 253 -4.58 13.05 -8.42
CA GLN A 253 -4.23 13.57 -7.09
C GLN A 253 -3.70 12.47 -6.17
N ILE A 254 -4.32 11.29 -6.16
CA ILE A 254 -3.87 10.16 -5.34
C ILE A 254 -2.51 9.65 -5.82
N ALA A 255 -2.33 9.46 -7.12
CA ALA A 255 -1.06 9.03 -7.70
C ALA A 255 0.08 10.03 -7.40
N LEU A 256 -0.22 11.34 -7.46
CA LEU A 256 0.76 12.38 -7.13
C LEU A 256 1.14 12.34 -5.64
N ILE A 257 0.17 12.16 -4.73
CA ILE A 257 0.41 12.04 -3.30
C ILE A 257 1.26 10.80 -3.00
N ASP A 258 0.93 9.66 -3.61
CA ASP A 258 1.65 8.41 -3.46
C ASP A 258 3.11 8.52 -3.92
N MET A 259 3.34 9.03 -5.13
CA MET A 259 4.69 9.27 -5.67
C MET A 259 5.49 10.26 -4.82
N LEU A 260 4.84 11.33 -4.34
CA LEU A 260 5.51 12.33 -3.49
C LEU A 260 5.98 11.70 -2.17
N VAL A 261 5.14 10.88 -1.53
CA VAL A 261 5.53 10.17 -0.29
C VAL A 261 6.66 9.18 -0.56
N ALA A 262 6.61 8.44 -1.66
CA ALA A 262 7.67 7.50 -2.04
C ALA A 262 9.03 8.21 -2.25
N ILE A 263 9.05 9.32 -2.98
CA ILE A 263 10.27 10.13 -3.21
C ILE A 263 10.78 10.73 -1.90
N LEU A 264 9.89 11.28 -1.06
CA LEU A 264 10.27 11.82 0.26
C LEU A 264 10.82 10.73 1.19
N ALA A 265 10.27 9.52 1.13
CA ALA A 265 10.81 8.38 1.87
C ALA A 265 12.22 8.00 1.39
N GLY A 266 12.48 8.06 0.09
CA GLY A 266 13.84 7.96 -0.45
C GLY A 266 14.76 9.04 0.10
N LEU A 267 14.32 10.31 0.08
CA LEU A 267 15.08 11.44 0.66
C LEU A 267 15.25 11.36 2.18
N MET A 268 14.42 10.61 2.88
CA MET A 268 14.59 10.30 4.30
C MET A 268 15.68 9.26 4.54
N ILE A 269 15.75 8.23 3.69
CA ILE A 269 16.57 7.04 3.91
C ILE A 269 17.96 7.19 3.29
N PHE A 270 18.07 7.56 1.99
CA PHE A 270 19.35 7.55 1.29
C PHE A 270 20.36 8.56 1.82
N PRO A 271 20.00 9.84 2.10
CA PRO A 271 20.96 10.77 2.68
C PRO A 271 21.52 10.30 4.03
N ALA A 272 20.66 9.73 4.89
CA ALA A 272 21.10 9.20 6.18
C ALA A 272 22.01 7.99 6.02
N ALA A 273 21.63 7.00 5.19
CA ALA A 273 22.41 5.79 4.96
C ALA A 273 23.78 6.09 4.34
N PHE A 274 23.84 6.94 3.31
CA PHE A 274 25.10 7.31 2.66
C PHE A 274 26.01 8.19 3.54
N SER A 275 25.44 8.93 4.51
CA SER A 275 26.24 9.72 5.47
C SER A 275 27.12 8.86 6.36
N VAL A 276 26.68 7.62 6.64
CA VAL A 276 27.41 6.65 7.46
C VAL A 276 28.02 5.49 6.63
N GLY A 277 27.93 5.57 5.31
CA GLY A 277 28.51 4.56 4.40
C GLY A 277 27.77 3.24 4.35
N ILE A 278 26.50 3.19 4.78
CA ILE A 278 25.66 1.99 4.74
C ILE A 278 24.87 1.96 3.43
N ASN A 279 24.87 0.80 2.75
CA ASN A 279 24.07 0.61 1.53
C ASN A 279 22.66 0.16 1.89
N PRO A 280 21.59 0.89 1.49
CA PRO A 280 20.22 0.59 1.85
C PRO A 280 19.52 -0.40 0.90
N ASP A 281 20.18 -1.54 0.59
CA ASP A 281 19.66 -2.58 -0.32
C ASP A 281 19.16 -3.87 0.39
N SER A 282 18.93 -3.83 1.70
CA SER A 282 18.74 -5.00 2.56
C SER A 282 17.30 -5.50 2.74
N GLY A 283 16.36 -5.22 1.82
CA GLY A 283 14.99 -5.76 1.91
C GLY A 283 14.22 -5.35 3.19
N PRO A 284 13.39 -6.24 3.79
CA PRO A 284 12.60 -5.94 5.00
C PRO A 284 13.44 -5.56 6.21
N SER A 285 14.66 -6.09 6.31
CA SER A 285 15.61 -5.74 7.37
C SER A 285 16.03 -4.28 7.35
N LEU A 286 15.83 -3.57 6.23
CA LEU A 286 16.14 -2.15 6.07
C LEU A 286 15.54 -1.31 7.21
N ILE A 287 14.25 -1.45 7.48
CA ILE A 287 13.56 -0.60 8.47
C ILE A 287 13.73 -1.05 9.92
N PHE A 288 14.07 -2.32 10.16
CA PHE A 288 14.16 -2.87 11.52
C PHE A 288 15.60 -3.11 11.99
N ILE A 289 16.55 -3.25 11.08
CA ILE A 289 17.96 -3.48 11.40
C ILE A 289 18.82 -2.33 10.89
N THR A 290 18.75 -2.01 9.59
CA THR A 290 19.66 -1.04 8.97
C THR A 290 19.37 0.39 9.44
N LEU A 291 18.12 0.85 9.41
CA LEU A 291 17.80 2.24 9.74
C LEU A 291 18.00 2.59 11.21
N PRO A 292 17.67 1.74 12.22
CA PRO A 292 18.05 2.01 13.61
C PRO A 292 19.56 2.22 13.76
N ASN A 293 20.37 1.38 13.11
CA ASN A 293 21.83 1.53 13.12
C ASN A 293 22.28 2.83 12.43
N VAL A 294 21.69 3.15 11.27
CA VAL A 294 21.95 4.42 10.56
C VAL A 294 21.64 5.62 11.46
N PHE A 295 20.50 5.61 12.15
CA PHE A 295 20.14 6.70 13.06
C PHE A 295 21.06 6.77 14.27
N HIS A 296 21.47 5.63 14.82
CA HIS A 296 22.44 5.57 15.92
C HIS A 296 23.79 6.18 15.51
N GLU A 297 24.34 5.79 14.37
CA GLU A 297 25.63 6.29 13.87
C GLU A 297 25.55 7.75 13.38
N ALA A 298 24.52 8.09 12.63
CA ALA A 298 24.37 9.43 12.05
C ALA A 298 24.15 10.51 13.10
N PHE A 299 23.40 10.18 14.16
CA PHE A 299 23.08 11.12 15.24
C PHE A 299 23.82 10.82 16.56
N GLY A 300 24.82 9.90 16.54
CA GLY A 300 25.55 9.50 17.74
C GLY A 300 26.22 10.62 18.51
N SER A 301 26.65 11.69 17.83
CA SER A 301 27.14 12.93 18.46
C SER A 301 26.03 13.79 19.11
N MET A 302 24.78 13.52 18.80
CA MET A 302 23.58 14.26 19.26
C MET A 302 22.50 13.29 19.74
N PRO A 303 22.70 12.60 20.87
CA PRO A 303 21.87 11.45 21.28
C PRO A 303 20.39 11.81 21.49
N VAL A 304 20.08 13.03 21.91
CA VAL A 304 18.70 13.51 22.06
C VAL A 304 18.01 13.61 20.69
N ILE A 305 18.72 14.08 19.67
CA ILE A 305 18.18 14.19 18.29
C ILE A 305 17.97 12.78 17.73
N GLY A 306 18.94 11.88 17.89
CA GLY A 306 18.82 10.48 17.47
C GLY A 306 17.63 9.78 18.10
N TYR A 307 17.43 9.96 19.41
CA TYR A 307 16.25 9.45 20.12
C TYR A 307 14.94 9.99 19.51
N VAL A 308 14.84 11.31 19.35
CA VAL A 308 13.62 11.95 18.79
C VAL A 308 13.36 11.45 17.36
N ILE A 309 14.37 11.39 16.51
CA ILE A 309 14.24 10.91 15.12
C ILE A 309 13.78 9.45 15.08
N SER A 310 14.33 8.59 15.92
CA SER A 310 13.92 7.18 16.01
C SER A 310 12.44 7.05 16.40
N VAL A 311 11.99 7.77 17.41
CA VAL A 311 10.56 7.79 17.83
C VAL A 311 9.66 8.31 16.71
N LEU A 312 10.02 9.43 16.07
CA LEU A 312 9.24 10.01 14.98
C LEU A 312 9.17 9.09 13.76
N PHE A 313 10.26 8.37 13.47
CA PHE A 313 10.32 7.41 12.38
C PHE A 313 9.37 6.22 12.60
N TYR A 314 9.43 5.55 13.76
CA TYR A 314 8.52 4.43 14.02
C TYR A 314 7.07 4.86 14.21
N MET A 315 6.83 6.08 14.69
CA MET A 315 5.50 6.68 14.68
C MET A 315 5.01 6.90 13.24
N LEU A 316 5.85 7.43 12.35
CA LEU A 316 5.55 7.56 10.92
C LEU A 316 5.15 6.22 10.29
N LEU A 317 5.95 5.16 10.54
CA LEU A 317 5.67 3.81 10.04
C LEU A 317 4.34 3.26 10.55
N ALA A 318 4.07 3.39 11.85
CA ALA A 318 2.82 2.94 12.45
C ALA A 318 1.60 3.68 11.87
N LEU A 319 1.69 4.99 11.63
CA LEU A 319 0.63 5.78 11.01
C LEU A 319 0.43 5.39 9.54
N ALA A 320 1.51 5.19 8.78
CA ALA A 320 1.46 4.74 7.38
C ALA A 320 0.84 3.33 7.28
N ALA A 321 1.21 2.43 8.18
CA ALA A 321 0.60 1.11 8.24
C ALA A 321 -0.90 1.19 8.57
N LEU A 322 -1.28 2.05 9.53
CA LEU A 322 -2.68 2.19 9.97
C LEU A 322 -3.59 2.71 8.85
N THR A 323 -3.15 3.67 8.05
CA THR A 323 -3.95 4.17 6.93
C THR A 323 -4.24 3.08 5.90
N SER A 324 -3.29 2.22 5.60
CA SER A 324 -3.45 1.08 4.67
C SER A 324 -4.30 -0.04 5.27
N THR A 325 -4.08 -0.42 6.53
CA THR A 325 -4.87 -1.48 7.18
C THR A 325 -6.34 -1.10 7.35
N ILE A 326 -6.66 0.18 7.62
CA ILE A 326 -8.05 0.69 7.63
C ILE A 326 -8.72 0.40 6.29
N SER A 327 -8.02 0.59 5.19
CA SER A 327 -8.55 0.37 3.84
C SER A 327 -8.81 -1.10 3.57
N MET A 328 -7.85 -1.95 3.86
CA MET A 328 -7.97 -3.40 3.68
C MET A 328 -9.10 -3.97 4.53
N HIS A 329 -9.18 -3.57 5.78
CA HIS A 329 -10.25 -3.99 6.70
C HIS A 329 -11.64 -3.52 6.23
N GLU A 330 -11.75 -2.33 5.64
CA GLU A 330 -13.01 -1.82 5.07
C GLU A 330 -13.48 -2.66 3.89
N ILE A 331 -12.56 -3.17 3.06
CA ILE A 331 -12.90 -4.02 1.91
C ILE A 331 -13.56 -5.31 2.41
N GLY A 332 -12.92 -6.03 3.32
CA GLY A 332 -13.46 -7.25 3.92
C GLY A 332 -14.74 -6.98 4.70
N THR A 333 -14.77 -5.93 5.52
CA THR A 333 -15.98 -5.52 6.23
C THR A 333 -17.15 -5.26 5.27
N SER A 334 -16.94 -4.48 4.20
CA SER A 334 -18.02 -4.15 3.26
C SER A 334 -18.49 -5.37 2.49
N PHE A 335 -17.59 -6.28 2.15
CA PHE A 335 -17.92 -7.55 1.52
C PHE A 335 -18.76 -8.43 2.46
N LEU A 336 -18.29 -8.66 3.68
CA LEU A 336 -18.95 -9.55 4.64
C LEU A 336 -20.35 -9.06 5.04
N TYR A 337 -20.50 -7.77 5.43
CA TYR A 337 -21.82 -7.31 5.87
C TYR A 337 -22.84 -7.26 4.74
N GLU A 338 -22.43 -6.96 3.50
CA GLU A 338 -23.36 -6.92 2.37
C GLU A 338 -23.70 -8.31 1.84
N GLU A 339 -22.74 -9.26 1.76
CA GLU A 339 -23.00 -10.59 1.22
C GLU A 339 -23.68 -11.52 2.26
N LEU A 340 -23.29 -11.42 3.53
CA LEU A 340 -23.91 -12.20 4.61
C LEU A 340 -25.20 -11.57 5.16
N HIS A 341 -25.55 -10.34 4.71
CA HIS A 341 -26.71 -9.58 5.16
C HIS A 341 -26.74 -9.33 6.68
N VAL A 342 -25.55 -9.19 7.30
CA VAL A 342 -25.38 -8.89 8.72
C VAL A 342 -25.18 -7.41 8.98
N LEU A 343 -25.20 -7.01 10.26
CA LEU A 343 -24.85 -5.64 10.63
C LEU A 343 -23.40 -5.34 10.32
N ARG A 344 -23.08 -4.09 9.96
CA ARG A 344 -21.70 -3.65 9.69
C ARG A 344 -20.74 -3.98 10.84
N ARG A 345 -21.17 -3.81 12.10
CA ARG A 345 -20.36 -4.19 13.28
C ARG A 345 -20.01 -5.66 13.28
N THR A 346 -20.97 -6.52 13.00
CA THR A 346 -20.76 -7.98 12.92
C THR A 346 -19.80 -8.31 11.78
N GLY A 347 -19.98 -7.73 10.58
CA GLY A 347 -19.06 -7.91 9.46
C GLY A 347 -17.64 -7.49 9.80
N ALA A 348 -17.47 -6.34 10.46
CA ALA A 348 -16.15 -5.86 10.91
C ALA A 348 -15.52 -6.78 11.96
N THR A 349 -16.31 -7.33 12.88
CA THR A 349 -15.79 -8.28 13.89
C THR A 349 -15.36 -9.60 13.25
N ILE A 350 -16.14 -10.12 12.29
CA ILE A 350 -15.77 -11.34 11.54
C ILE A 350 -14.46 -11.12 10.79
N GLU A 351 -14.32 -9.98 10.09
CA GLU A 351 -13.08 -9.59 9.40
C GLU A 351 -11.89 -9.54 10.35
N THR A 352 -12.05 -8.89 11.51
CA THR A 352 -11.02 -8.80 12.55
C THR A 352 -10.57 -10.18 13.01
N VAL A 353 -11.50 -11.11 13.25
CA VAL A 353 -11.17 -12.47 13.69
C VAL A 353 -10.43 -13.24 12.60
N ILE A 354 -10.92 -13.20 11.36
CA ILE A 354 -10.28 -13.90 10.22
C ILE A 354 -8.85 -13.38 10.05
N CYS A 355 -8.66 -12.06 9.97
CA CYS A 355 -7.36 -11.46 9.76
C CYS A 355 -6.42 -11.65 10.96
N SER A 356 -6.94 -11.69 12.20
CA SER A 356 -6.14 -12.01 13.39
C SER A 356 -5.63 -13.45 13.36
N VAL A 357 -6.45 -14.41 12.94
CA VAL A 357 -6.02 -15.81 12.78
C VAL A 357 -4.92 -15.93 11.73
N ILE A 358 -5.11 -15.32 10.54
CA ILE A 358 -4.09 -15.30 9.49
C ILE A 358 -2.81 -14.64 10.00
N GLY A 359 -2.94 -13.49 10.68
CA GLY A 359 -1.81 -12.73 11.22
C GLY A 359 -1.01 -13.49 12.28
N ILE A 360 -1.70 -14.19 13.20
CA ILE A 360 -1.03 -15.03 14.21
C ILE A 360 -0.26 -16.17 13.52
N MET A 361 -0.85 -16.86 12.56
CA MET A 361 -0.18 -17.92 11.81
C MET A 361 1.05 -17.37 11.05
N CYS A 362 0.93 -16.20 10.41
CA CYS A 362 2.04 -15.53 9.75
C CYS A 362 3.13 -15.10 10.74
N ALA A 363 2.76 -14.54 11.90
CA ALA A 363 3.72 -14.16 12.93
C ALA A 363 4.52 -15.36 13.44
N LEU A 364 3.85 -16.49 13.73
CA LEU A 364 4.49 -17.72 14.16
C LEU A 364 5.44 -18.31 13.10
N SER A 365 5.16 -18.09 11.83
CA SER A 365 6.00 -18.59 10.72
C SER A 365 7.35 -17.88 10.58
N CYS A 366 7.52 -16.73 11.25
CA CYS A 366 8.75 -15.91 11.18
C CYS A 366 9.89 -16.41 12.07
N GLY A 367 9.86 -17.67 12.48
CA GLY A 367 10.92 -18.33 13.26
C GLY A 367 10.48 -18.94 14.57
N ALA A 368 9.24 -18.71 15.03
CA ALA A 368 8.71 -19.30 16.26
C ALA A 368 8.19 -20.75 16.05
N SER A 369 7.78 -21.11 14.83
CA SER A 369 7.22 -22.46 14.56
C SER A 369 7.44 -22.89 13.11
N ASP A 370 8.08 -24.02 12.93
CA ASP A 370 8.28 -24.66 11.61
C ASP A 370 6.98 -25.23 11.01
N ALA A 371 5.92 -25.35 11.81
CA ALA A 371 4.63 -25.86 11.35
C ALA A 371 3.98 -24.96 10.26
N PHE A 372 4.38 -23.71 10.20
CA PHE A 372 3.90 -22.71 9.22
C PHE A 372 4.97 -22.33 8.18
N VAL A 373 5.96 -23.17 7.98
CA VAL A 373 6.96 -23.02 6.92
C VAL A 373 6.62 -23.96 5.76
N PHE A 374 6.41 -23.40 4.56
CA PHE A 374 6.03 -24.13 3.36
C PHE A 374 7.08 -23.91 2.27
N PHE A 375 7.58 -24.98 1.66
CA PHE A 375 8.60 -24.93 0.60
C PHE A 375 9.87 -24.13 1.01
N GLY A 376 10.24 -24.18 2.30
CA GLY A 376 11.38 -23.43 2.83
C GLY A 376 11.17 -21.93 3.01
N LYS A 377 9.92 -21.45 2.88
CA LYS A 377 9.53 -20.05 3.07
C LYS A 377 8.52 -19.93 4.21
N SER A 378 8.53 -18.80 4.90
CA SER A 378 7.51 -18.51 5.92
C SER A 378 6.11 -18.40 5.29
N LEU A 379 5.07 -18.65 6.07
CA LEU A 379 3.69 -18.43 5.61
C LEU A 379 3.49 -16.95 5.22
N LEU A 380 4.15 -16.02 5.92
CA LEU A 380 4.12 -14.60 5.58
C LEU A 380 4.62 -14.37 4.16
N ASP A 381 5.79 -14.91 3.80
CA ASP A 381 6.36 -14.79 2.45
C ASP A 381 5.49 -15.47 1.39
N CYS A 382 4.88 -16.62 1.74
CA CYS A 382 3.94 -17.31 0.84
C CYS A 382 2.69 -16.48 0.58
N CYS A 383 2.12 -15.84 1.61
CA CYS A 383 0.96 -14.96 1.49
C CYS A 383 1.29 -13.69 0.67
N ASP A 384 2.45 -13.06 0.93
CA ASP A 384 2.92 -11.92 0.15
C ASP A 384 3.10 -12.30 -1.32
N PHE A 385 3.85 -13.38 -1.60
CA PHE A 385 4.05 -13.87 -2.97
C PHE A 385 2.71 -14.14 -3.68
N PHE A 386 1.81 -14.87 -3.06
CA PHE A 386 0.54 -15.26 -3.68
C PHE A 386 -0.35 -14.04 -3.96
N THR A 387 -0.40 -13.09 -3.04
CA THR A 387 -1.22 -11.88 -3.22
C THR A 387 -0.58 -10.88 -4.16
N ALA A 388 0.66 -10.51 -3.95
CA ALA A 388 1.34 -9.46 -4.71
C ALA A 388 1.72 -9.90 -6.13
N GLN A 389 2.13 -11.17 -6.29
CA GLN A 389 2.63 -11.67 -7.56
C GLN A 389 1.54 -12.33 -8.44
N ILE A 390 0.46 -12.81 -7.84
CA ILE A 390 -0.57 -13.54 -8.59
C ILE A 390 -1.92 -12.82 -8.52
N LEU A 391 -2.50 -12.66 -7.32
CA LEU A 391 -3.89 -12.21 -7.22
C LEU A 391 -4.10 -10.75 -7.62
N MET A 392 -3.20 -9.84 -7.21
CA MET A 392 -3.31 -8.42 -7.54
C MET A 392 -3.15 -8.17 -9.05
N PRO A 393 -2.10 -8.67 -9.73
CA PRO A 393 -1.98 -8.51 -11.17
C PRO A 393 -3.14 -9.17 -11.92
N LEU A 394 -3.61 -10.35 -11.51
CA LEU A 394 -4.76 -11.02 -12.12
C LEU A 394 -6.04 -10.19 -11.97
N GLY A 395 -6.28 -9.62 -10.79
CA GLY A 395 -7.42 -8.73 -10.54
C GLY A 395 -7.40 -7.49 -11.44
N ALA A 396 -6.25 -6.84 -11.56
CA ALA A 396 -6.06 -5.68 -12.41
C ALA A 396 -6.19 -6.03 -13.90
N PHE A 397 -5.65 -7.18 -14.33
CA PHE A 397 -5.82 -7.70 -15.69
C PHE A 397 -7.29 -7.90 -16.03
N LEU A 398 -8.02 -8.65 -15.20
CA LEU A 398 -9.44 -8.91 -15.41
C LEU A 398 -10.27 -7.61 -15.39
N THR A 399 -9.91 -6.66 -14.51
CA THR A 399 -10.53 -5.32 -14.47
C THR A 399 -10.34 -4.57 -15.79
N SER A 400 -9.14 -4.61 -16.36
CA SER A 400 -8.83 -3.96 -17.64
C SER A 400 -9.57 -4.60 -18.81
N ILE A 401 -9.67 -5.93 -18.84
CA ILE A 401 -10.46 -6.67 -19.83
C ILE A 401 -11.95 -6.32 -19.69
N LEU A 402 -12.48 -6.31 -18.47
CA LEU A 402 -13.88 -5.96 -18.23
C LEU A 402 -14.24 -4.60 -18.79
N LEU A 403 -13.49 -3.55 -18.42
CA LEU A 403 -13.82 -2.17 -18.85
C LEU A 403 -13.38 -1.85 -20.27
N GLY A 404 -12.30 -2.45 -20.74
CA GLY A 404 -11.80 -2.24 -22.08
C GLY A 404 -12.65 -2.91 -23.18
N TRP A 405 -13.21 -4.11 -22.91
CA TRP A 405 -13.75 -4.96 -23.95
C TRP A 405 -15.21 -5.39 -23.72
N ILE A 406 -15.68 -5.52 -22.48
CA ILE A 406 -16.97 -6.14 -22.14
C ILE A 406 -18.04 -5.11 -21.79
N VAL A 407 -17.72 -4.16 -20.90
CA VAL A 407 -18.69 -3.13 -20.49
C VAL A 407 -18.99 -2.18 -21.65
N PRO A 408 -20.29 -1.83 -21.89
CA PRO A 408 -20.65 -0.93 -22.96
C PRO A 408 -19.89 0.41 -22.91
N ARG A 409 -19.22 0.77 -24.01
CA ARG A 409 -18.40 1.99 -24.11
C ARG A 409 -19.14 3.25 -23.66
N ARG A 410 -20.45 3.34 -23.91
CA ARG A 410 -21.28 4.49 -23.50
C ARG A 410 -21.32 4.66 -21.98
N LEU A 411 -21.38 3.58 -21.24
CA LEU A 411 -21.35 3.59 -19.78
C LEU A 411 -19.99 4.06 -19.29
N VAL A 412 -18.91 3.43 -19.76
CA VAL A 412 -17.53 3.77 -19.35
C VAL A 412 -17.22 5.22 -19.69
N HIS A 413 -17.61 5.68 -20.89
CA HIS A 413 -17.43 7.08 -21.32
C HIS A 413 -18.17 8.06 -20.41
N ARG A 414 -19.44 7.78 -20.07
CA ARG A 414 -20.27 8.64 -19.20
C ARG A 414 -19.66 8.75 -17.81
N GLU A 415 -19.23 7.62 -17.23
CA GLU A 415 -18.59 7.63 -15.91
C GLU A 415 -17.22 8.31 -15.94
N PHE A 416 -16.38 8.02 -16.94
CA PHE A 416 -15.07 8.65 -17.11
C PHE A 416 -15.18 10.15 -17.30
N THR A 417 -16.01 10.62 -18.22
CA THR A 417 -16.14 12.03 -18.56
C THR A 417 -16.94 12.83 -17.54
N ASN A 418 -17.49 12.18 -16.51
CA ASN A 418 -18.38 12.79 -15.53
C ASN A 418 -19.49 13.60 -16.24
N SER A 419 -20.19 12.93 -17.17
CA SER A 419 -21.25 13.51 -18.03
C SER A 419 -20.78 14.66 -18.93
N GLY A 420 -19.54 14.64 -19.40
CA GLY A 420 -19.02 15.56 -20.42
C GLY A 420 -18.08 16.66 -19.92
N THR A 421 -17.66 16.62 -18.64
CA THR A 421 -16.72 17.62 -18.07
C THR A 421 -15.24 17.35 -18.44
N VAL A 422 -14.92 16.17 -18.93
CA VAL A 422 -13.54 15.77 -19.30
C VAL A 422 -13.38 15.71 -20.82
N SER A 423 -12.22 16.17 -21.32
CA SER A 423 -11.88 16.23 -22.74
C SER A 423 -11.94 14.88 -23.45
N ARG A 424 -12.39 14.88 -24.72
CA ARG A 424 -12.41 13.70 -25.59
C ARG A 424 -11.01 13.12 -25.88
N HIS A 425 -9.95 13.94 -25.85
CA HIS A 425 -8.58 13.46 -26.04
C HIS A 425 -8.14 12.59 -24.86
N VAL A 426 -8.36 13.03 -23.63
CA VAL A 426 -8.04 12.27 -22.41
C VAL A 426 -8.81 10.94 -22.38
N TRP A 427 -10.07 10.94 -22.83
CA TRP A 427 -10.85 9.72 -22.97
C TRP A 427 -10.21 8.71 -23.95
N ARG A 428 -9.71 9.16 -25.10
CA ARG A 428 -9.08 8.25 -26.09
C ARG A 428 -7.80 7.64 -25.53
N ILE A 429 -6.97 8.43 -24.85
CA ILE A 429 -5.75 7.96 -24.18
C ILE A 429 -6.09 6.92 -23.12
N TYR A 430 -7.04 7.21 -22.23
CA TYR A 430 -7.51 6.26 -21.22
C TYR A 430 -7.99 4.95 -21.83
N LEU A 431 -8.85 5.02 -22.84
CA LEU A 431 -9.41 3.83 -23.48
C LEU A 431 -8.33 2.98 -24.15
N PHE A 432 -7.35 3.61 -24.79
CA PHE A 432 -6.21 2.92 -25.39
C PHE A 432 -5.35 2.25 -24.30
N ALA A 433 -5.05 2.96 -23.21
CA ALA A 433 -4.28 2.42 -22.10
C ALA A 433 -4.96 1.18 -21.49
N VAL A 434 -6.25 1.27 -21.15
CA VAL A 434 -6.98 0.17 -20.52
C VAL A 434 -7.14 -1.04 -21.45
N ARG A 435 -7.27 -0.80 -22.78
CA ARG A 435 -7.46 -1.89 -23.74
C ARG A 435 -6.18 -2.63 -24.10
N PHE A 436 -5.09 -1.92 -24.21
CA PHE A 436 -3.86 -2.47 -24.76
C PHE A 436 -2.68 -2.37 -23.79
N VAL A 437 -2.38 -1.18 -23.27
CA VAL A 437 -1.20 -0.97 -22.44
C VAL A 437 -1.30 -1.76 -21.14
N CYS A 438 -2.39 -1.61 -20.38
CA CYS A 438 -2.57 -2.30 -19.11
C CYS A 438 -2.49 -3.83 -19.26
N PRO A 439 -3.26 -4.49 -20.15
CA PRO A 439 -3.16 -5.95 -20.31
C PRO A 439 -1.77 -6.43 -20.71
N ILE A 440 -1.11 -5.74 -21.66
CA ILE A 440 0.22 -6.12 -22.14
C ILE A 440 1.25 -6.00 -21.01
N CYS A 441 1.26 -4.88 -20.30
CA CYS A 441 2.18 -4.67 -19.18
C CYS A 441 1.96 -5.69 -18.06
N ILE A 442 0.70 -6.04 -17.74
CA ILE A 442 0.41 -7.04 -16.71
C ILE A 442 0.88 -8.43 -17.14
N ILE A 443 0.66 -8.80 -18.42
CA ILE A 443 1.18 -10.07 -18.95
C ILE A 443 2.70 -10.09 -18.88
N ALA A 444 3.39 -8.99 -19.22
CA ALA A 444 4.84 -8.90 -19.09
C ALA A 444 5.32 -9.12 -17.66
N VAL A 445 4.66 -8.53 -16.66
CA VAL A 445 4.94 -8.78 -15.23
C VAL A 445 4.75 -10.25 -14.87
N PHE A 446 3.66 -10.90 -15.31
CA PHE A 446 3.45 -12.33 -15.06
C PHE A 446 4.54 -13.21 -15.68
N LEU A 447 4.94 -12.93 -16.92
CA LEU A 447 5.98 -13.70 -17.60
C LEU A 447 7.34 -13.54 -16.94
N HIS A 448 7.66 -12.33 -16.47
CA HIS A 448 8.87 -12.07 -15.69
C HIS A 448 8.88 -12.84 -14.38
N GLN A 449 7.80 -12.77 -13.62
CA GLN A 449 7.66 -13.47 -12.34
C GLN A 449 7.68 -14.98 -12.48
N ALA A 450 7.24 -15.50 -13.63
CA ALA A 450 7.34 -16.92 -13.99
C ALA A 450 8.74 -17.31 -14.48
N GLY A 451 9.70 -16.38 -14.59
CA GLY A 451 11.03 -16.63 -15.08
C GLY A 451 11.10 -16.97 -16.59
N VAL A 452 10.11 -16.50 -17.37
CA VAL A 452 10.03 -16.74 -18.83
C VAL A 452 10.78 -15.65 -19.61
N ILE A 453 10.79 -14.43 -19.08
CA ILE A 453 11.50 -13.26 -19.65
C ILE A 453 12.26 -12.53 -18.57
#